data_dca43794ed9de04ad85187f7ebdfed20
#
_entry.id   dca43794ed9de04ad85187f7ebdfed20
#
_cell.length_a   1.000
_cell.length_b   1.000
_cell.length_c   1.000
_cell.angle_alpha   90.00
_cell.angle_beta   90.00
_cell.angle_gamma   90.00
#
_symmetry.space_group_name_H-M   'P 1'
#
loop_
_entity.id
_entity.type
_entity.pdbx_description
1 polymer ?
#
loop_
_entity_poly.entity_id
_entity_poly.type
_entity_poly.pdbx_seq_one_letter_code
_entity_poly.pdbx_strand_id
1 'polypeptide(L)'
;LHSKVPYERLSMSRKRQINKALRNGAIMEVADNEKDIQDFSRMLKKAYSSQIRKHFPDIGFFRLLAWQNPEKELAKVFLVKYKGKIIGGSICLFSKESAYLWFSGGMRKTYAFLYPGILAVWAPITYAYEKGYAHLEFMDAGLPFKKHGYRDFILRFGGKQSSTRRWFRFSWKWLNKLLCKFYI
;
A
#
# COMPACT_ATOMS: atom_id res chain seq x y z
N LEU A 1 1.31 14.07 -7.39
CA LEU A 1 0.00 14.18 -6.73
C LEU A 1 -0.71 15.52 -7.02
N HIS A 2 0.04 16.62 -7.19
CA HIS A 2 -0.51 17.99 -7.14
C HIS A 2 -1.03 18.57 -8.47
N SER A 3 -0.90 17.89 -9.61
CA SER A 3 -1.45 18.39 -10.88
C SER A 3 -3.00 18.37 -10.92
N LYS A 4 -3.65 17.58 -10.07
CA LYS A 4 -5.10 17.52 -9.84
C LYS A 4 -5.38 16.90 -8.48
N VAL A 5 -6.49 17.27 -7.86
CA VAL A 5 -6.96 16.66 -6.61
C VAL A 5 -7.11 15.14 -6.81
N PRO A 6 -6.54 14.30 -5.92
CA PRO A 6 -6.55 12.84 -6.09
C PRO A 6 -7.95 12.26 -6.32
N TYR A 7 -8.97 12.80 -5.66
CA TYR A 7 -10.35 12.37 -5.83
C TYR A 7 -10.86 12.53 -7.27
N GLU A 8 -10.45 13.56 -7.99
CA GLU A 8 -10.87 13.78 -9.39
C GLU A 8 -10.30 12.72 -10.34
N ARG A 9 -9.12 12.18 -10.01
CA ARG A 9 -8.44 11.14 -10.80
C ARG A 9 -9.02 9.75 -10.62
N LEU A 10 -9.82 9.53 -9.58
CA LEU A 10 -10.44 8.25 -9.32
C LEU A 10 -11.41 7.86 -10.44
N SER A 11 -11.43 6.57 -10.78
CA SER A 11 -12.50 6.04 -11.63
C SER A 11 -13.87 6.23 -10.95
N MET A 12 -14.94 6.35 -11.75
CA MET A 12 -16.30 6.52 -11.23
C MET A 12 -16.72 5.40 -10.27
N SER A 13 -16.26 4.17 -10.53
CA SER A 13 -16.51 3.05 -9.63
C SER A 13 -15.81 3.22 -8.28
N ARG A 14 -14.57 3.75 -8.27
CA ARG A 14 -13.82 4.03 -7.03
C ARG A 14 -14.49 5.11 -6.19
N LYS A 15 -14.89 6.21 -6.82
CA LYS A 15 -15.65 7.28 -6.15
C LYS A 15 -16.88 6.73 -5.43
N ARG A 16 -17.69 5.94 -6.15
CA ARG A 16 -18.88 5.30 -5.57
C ARG A 16 -18.56 4.37 -4.40
N GLN A 17 -17.53 3.54 -4.53
CA GLN A 17 -17.12 2.59 -3.49
C GLN A 17 -16.62 3.29 -2.23
N ILE A 18 -15.77 4.31 -2.36
CA ILE A 18 -15.27 5.11 -1.24
C ILE A 18 -16.44 5.81 -0.53
N ASN A 19 -17.28 6.53 -1.29
CA ASN A 19 -18.42 7.25 -0.71
C ASN A 19 -19.40 6.30 -0.01
N LYS A 20 -19.67 5.12 -0.59
CA LYS A 20 -20.54 4.12 0.03
C LYS A 20 -19.95 3.60 1.33
N ALA A 21 -18.64 3.30 1.36
CA ALA A 21 -17.96 2.80 2.55
C ALA A 21 -18.02 3.81 3.70
N LEU A 22 -17.69 5.07 3.41
CA LEU A 22 -17.69 6.15 4.41
C LEU A 22 -19.11 6.42 4.94
N ARG A 23 -20.12 6.49 4.05
CA ARG A 23 -21.53 6.64 4.46
C ARG A 23 -22.03 5.47 5.31
N ASN A 24 -21.52 4.27 5.11
CA ASN A 24 -21.85 3.09 5.90
C ASN A 24 -21.08 3.00 7.23
N GLY A 25 -20.33 4.05 7.60
CA GLY A 25 -19.64 4.16 8.89
C GLY A 25 -18.25 3.57 8.94
N ALA A 26 -17.60 3.34 7.79
CA ALA A 26 -16.16 3.05 7.78
C ALA A 26 -15.39 4.35 8.07
N ILE A 27 -14.34 4.27 8.90
CA ILE A 27 -13.49 5.39 9.29
C ILE A 27 -12.06 5.08 8.85
N MET A 28 -11.36 6.10 8.34
CA MET A 28 -9.93 6.04 8.05
C MET A 28 -9.19 6.90 9.06
N GLU A 29 -8.14 6.36 9.67
CA GLU A 29 -7.31 7.08 10.64
C GLU A 29 -5.85 6.60 10.58
N VAL A 30 -4.95 7.39 11.13
CA VAL A 30 -3.57 6.98 11.36
C VAL A 30 -3.48 6.29 12.71
N ALA A 31 -2.76 5.18 12.81
CA ALA A 31 -2.53 4.50 14.08
C ALA A 31 -1.77 5.42 15.03
N ASP A 32 -2.30 5.64 16.22
CA ASP A 32 -1.80 6.53 17.26
C ASP A 32 -1.29 5.79 18.49
N ASN A 33 -1.42 4.47 18.50
CA ASN A 33 -0.98 3.63 19.62
C ASN A 33 -0.39 2.30 19.16
N GLU A 34 0.42 1.69 20.01
CA GLU A 34 1.12 0.44 19.71
C GLU A 34 0.16 -0.74 19.49
N LYS A 35 -0.94 -0.79 20.24
CA LYS A 35 -1.95 -1.86 20.12
C LYS A 35 -2.56 -1.88 18.71
N ASP A 36 -2.89 -0.74 18.16
CA ASP A 36 -3.44 -0.61 16.80
C ASP A 36 -2.45 -1.11 15.73
N ILE A 37 -1.16 -0.82 15.91
CA ILE A 37 -0.11 -1.34 15.01
C ILE A 37 -0.01 -2.86 15.10
N GLN A 38 -0.10 -3.43 16.31
CA GLN A 38 -0.09 -4.88 16.51
C GLN A 38 -1.33 -5.55 15.88
N ASP A 39 -2.51 -4.99 16.13
CA ASP A 39 -3.77 -5.52 15.60
C ASP A 39 -3.82 -5.42 14.07
N PHE A 40 -3.33 -4.32 13.50
CA PHE A 40 -3.14 -4.18 12.06
C PHE A 40 -2.20 -5.25 11.50
N SER A 41 -1.03 -5.46 12.10
CA SER A 41 -0.07 -6.47 11.66
C SER A 41 -0.69 -7.87 11.65
N ARG A 42 -1.43 -8.24 12.71
CA ARG A 42 -2.13 -9.52 12.79
C ARG A 42 -3.21 -9.66 11.71
N MET A 43 -4.00 -8.60 11.48
CA MET A 43 -5.02 -8.57 10.43
C MET A 43 -4.40 -8.73 9.06
N LEU A 44 -3.33 -7.98 8.79
CA LEU A 44 -2.64 -7.99 7.50
C LEU A 44 -2.02 -9.37 7.21
N LYS A 45 -1.35 -9.98 8.20
CA LYS A 45 -0.78 -11.32 8.09
C LYS A 45 -1.83 -12.38 7.77
N LYS A 46 -3.07 -12.25 8.29
CA LYS A 46 -4.18 -13.14 7.94
C LYS A 46 -4.71 -12.90 6.53
N ALA A 47 -4.63 -11.66 6.03
CA ALA A 47 -5.13 -11.30 4.71
C ALA A 47 -4.22 -11.79 3.57
N TYR A 48 -2.93 -11.99 3.84
CA TYR A 48 -1.97 -12.45 2.84
C TYR A 48 -1.95 -13.98 2.70
N SER A 49 -1.62 -14.45 1.49
CA SER A 49 -1.49 -15.88 1.20
C SER A 49 -0.37 -16.55 2.01
N SER A 50 -0.41 -17.87 2.11
CA SER A 50 0.60 -18.65 2.83
C SER A 50 2.04 -18.44 2.31
N GLN A 51 2.20 -18.24 1.00
CA GLN A 51 3.50 -17.98 0.39
C GLN A 51 4.09 -16.64 0.83
N ILE A 52 3.27 -15.58 0.82
CA ILE A 52 3.71 -14.24 1.24
C ILE A 52 3.94 -14.20 2.76
N ARG A 53 3.11 -14.92 3.55
CA ARG A 53 3.24 -14.96 5.01
C ARG A 53 4.59 -15.45 5.53
N LYS A 54 5.29 -16.31 4.78
CA LYS A 54 6.63 -16.79 5.15
C LYS A 54 7.68 -15.67 5.19
N HIS A 55 7.49 -14.64 4.36
CA HIS A 55 8.41 -13.49 4.23
C HIS A 55 7.81 -12.21 4.81
N PHE A 56 6.70 -12.32 5.53
CA PHE A 56 6.04 -11.17 6.12
C PHE A 56 6.83 -10.71 7.35
N PRO A 57 7.12 -9.41 7.48
CA PRO A 57 7.83 -8.87 8.62
C PRO A 57 7.12 -9.17 9.95
N ASP A 58 7.87 -9.31 11.00
CA ASP A 58 7.31 -9.48 12.34
C ASP A 58 6.69 -8.18 12.88
N ILE A 59 6.04 -8.29 14.04
CA ILE A 59 5.42 -7.15 14.71
C ILE A 59 6.46 -6.11 15.12
N GLY A 60 7.64 -6.56 15.56
CA GLY A 60 8.74 -5.69 15.99
C GLY A 60 9.19 -4.74 14.89
N PHE A 61 9.22 -5.23 13.65
CA PHE A 61 9.54 -4.41 12.49
C PHE A 61 8.53 -3.27 12.27
N PHE A 62 7.22 -3.55 12.35
CA PHE A 62 6.20 -2.51 12.21
C PHE A 62 6.25 -1.48 13.36
N ARG A 63 6.55 -1.93 14.58
CA ARG A 63 6.76 -1.04 15.73
C ARG A 63 7.94 -0.13 15.52
N LEU A 64 9.07 -0.68 15.10
CA LEU A 64 10.30 0.09 14.86
C LEU A 64 10.08 1.18 13.82
N LEU A 65 9.42 0.86 12.71
CA LEU A 65 9.20 1.81 11.62
C LEU A 65 8.17 2.90 11.95
N ALA A 66 7.06 2.52 12.56
CA ALA A 66 5.91 3.40 12.67
C ALA A 66 5.76 4.06 14.05
N TRP A 67 6.45 3.55 15.08
CA TRP A 67 6.26 4.01 16.45
C TRP A 67 7.52 4.53 17.13
N GLN A 68 8.66 3.85 16.97
CA GLN A 68 9.87 4.19 17.73
C GLN A 68 10.68 5.39 17.22
N ASN A 69 10.32 5.95 16.07
CA ASN A 69 10.97 7.14 15.51
C ASN A 69 9.96 8.24 15.16
N PRO A 70 9.25 8.82 16.15
CA PRO A 70 8.20 9.80 15.87
C PRO A 70 8.74 11.09 15.24
N GLU A 71 9.99 11.48 15.53
CA GLU A 71 10.63 12.68 14.95
C GLU A 71 10.98 12.53 13.47
N LYS A 72 11.27 11.30 13.04
CA LYS A 72 11.50 10.98 11.63
C LYS A 72 10.25 10.31 11.12
N GLU A 73 9.42 11.01 10.39
CA GLU A 73 8.24 10.46 9.74
C GLU A 73 8.63 9.44 8.65
N LEU A 74 9.25 8.32 9.08
CA LEU A 74 9.72 7.27 8.17
C LEU A 74 8.57 6.42 7.65
N ALA A 75 7.59 6.15 8.50
CA ALA A 75 6.42 5.35 8.14
C ALA A 75 5.20 5.72 8.97
N LYS A 76 4.01 5.51 8.39
CA LYS A 76 2.73 5.55 9.10
C LYS A 76 1.88 4.35 8.74
N VAL A 77 1.14 3.87 9.75
CA VAL A 77 0.12 2.84 9.58
C VAL A 77 -1.23 3.54 9.48
N PHE A 78 -1.91 3.30 8.36
CA PHE A 78 -3.26 3.77 8.10
C PHE A 78 -4.25 2.65 8.39
N LEU A 79 -5.26 2.93 9.18
CA LEU A 79 -6.26 1.98 9.62
C LEU A 79 -7.60 2.29 8.96
N VAL A 80 -8.32 1.22 8.62
CA VAL A 80 -9.73 1.30 8.27
C VAL A 80 -10.50 0.61 9.38
N LYS A 81 -11.28 1.37 10.12
CA LYS A 81 -12.08 0.88 11.25
C LYS A 81 -13.58 0.90 10.94
N TYR A 82 -14.28 -0.04 11.53
CA TYR A 82 -15.74 -0.11 11.53
C TYR A 82 -16.22 -0.62 12.89
N LYS A 83 -17.07 0.17 13.57
CA LYS A 83 -17.55 -0.14 14.92
C LYS A 83 -16.41 -0.49 15.87
N GLY A 84 -15.35 0.31 15.89
CA GLY A 84 -14.16 0.13 16.72
C GLY A 84 -13.21 -0.99 16.30
N LYS A 85 -13.52 -1.78 15.26
CA LYS A 85 -12.72 -2.91 14.81
C LYS A 85 -11.90 -2.56 13.57
N ILE A 86 -10.63 -2.94 13.54
CA ILE A 86 -9.77 -2.82 12.36
C ILE A 86 -10.22 -3.84 11.33
N ILE A 87 -10.67 -3.37 10.17
CA ILE A 87 -11.16 -4.18 9.05
C ILE A 87 -10.24 -4.10 7.82
N GLY A 88 -9.31 -3.16 7.80
CA GLY A 88 -8.34 -2.97 6.74
C GLY A 88 -7.29 -1.96 7.16
N GLY A 89 -6.32 -1.76 6.31
CA GLY A 89 -5.28 -0.75 6.53
C GLY A 89 -4.08 -0.95 5.60
N SER A 90 -3.12 -0.06 5.77
CA SER A 90 -1.87 -0.06 4.99
C SER A 90 -0.73 0.53 5.80
N ILE A 91 0.50 0.22 5.39
CA ILE A 91 1.69 0.94 5.84
C ILE A 91 2.31 1.66 4.66
N CYS A 92 2.61 2.93 4.86
CA CYS A 92 3.25 3.79 3.89
C CYS A 92 4.56 4.31 4.46
N LEU A 93 5.61 4.24 3.64
CA LEU A 93 6.91 4.82 3.95
C LEU A 93 6.99 6.22 3.35
N PHE A 94 7.77 7.08 3.96
CA PHE A 94 7.93 8.46 3.53
C PHE A 94 9.41 8.80 3.35
N SER A 95 9.69 9.53 2.29
CA SER A 95 10.97 10.19 2.06
C SER A 95 10.73 11.65 1.71
N LYS A 96 11.78 12.44 1.41
CA LYS A 96 11.66 13.90 1.21
C LYS A 96 10.50 14.35 0.32
N GLU A 97 10.27 13.66 -0.80
CA GLU A 97 9.28 14.07 -1.81
C GLU A 97 8.26 12.97 -2.15
N SER A 98 8.49 11.75 -1.70
CA SER A 98 7.71 10.58 -2.11
C SER A 98 7.18 9.79 -0.94
N ALA A 99 5.96 9.32 -1.09
CA ALA A 99 5.33 8.32 -0.25
C ALA A 99 5.32 6.97 -0.98
N TYR A 100 5.55 5.89 -0.26
CA TYR A 100 5.65 4.54 -0.82
C TYR A 100 4.65 3.62 -0.11
N LEU A 101 3.61 3.21 -0.82
CA LEU A 101 2.67 2.23 -0.28
C LEU A 101 3.31 0.85 -0.28
N TRP A 102 3.68 0.35 0.90
CA TRP A 102 4.40 -0.92 1.01
C TRP A 102 3.48 -2.12 1.18
N PHE A 103 2.67 -2.12 2.21
CA PHE A 103 1.67 -3.17 2.42
C PHE A 103 0.28 -2.56 2.53
N SER A 104 -0.70 -3.26 1.98
CA SER A 104 -2.11 -2.90 2.13
C SER A 104 -2.98 -4.15 2.13
N GLY A 105 -4.04 -4.12 2.89
CA GLY A 105 -4.96 -5.23 2.96
C GLY A 105 -6.28 -4.89 3.62
N GLY A 106 -7.23 -5.80 3.51
CA GLY A 106 -8.52 -5.63 4.16
C GLY A 106 -9.35 -6.91 4.15
N MET A 107 -10.23 -7.03 5.12
CA MET A 107 -11.12 -8.18 5.35
C MET A 107 -12.29 -8.18 4.34
N ARG A 108 -11.96 -8.30 3.04
CA ARG A 108 -12.91 -8.19 1.93
C ARG A 108 -14.04 -9.20 1.97
N LYS A 109 -13.80 -10.41 2.46
CA LYS A 109 -14.83 -11.45 2.54
C LYS A 109 -15.88 -11.12 3.60
N THR A 110 -15.46 -10.61 4.74
CA THR A 110 -16.33 -10.32 5.89
C THR A 110 -17.03 -8.97 5.76
N TYR A 111 -16.33 -7.97 5.23
CA TYR A 111 -16.81 -6.58 5.14
C TYR A 111 -16.85 -6.07 3.69
N ALA A 112 -17.40 -6.90 2.77
CA ALA A 112 -17.43 -6.59 1.34
C ALA A 112 -18.11 -5.24 1.04
N PHE A 113 -19.16 -4.90 1.77
CA PHE A 113 -19.96 -3.67 1.58
C PHE A 113 -19.23 -2.38 2.01
N LEU A 114 -18.15 -2.50 2.80
CA LEU A 114 -17.31 -1.39 3.26
C LEU A 114 -16.02 -1.21 2.45
N TYR A 115 -15.77 -2.08 1.48
CA TYR A 115 -14.60 -1.98 0.61
C TYR A 115 -13.26 -1.71 1.34
N PRO A 116 -12.91 -2.44 2.42
CA PRO A 116 -11.80 -2.08 3.31
C PRO A 116 -10.45 -2.00 2.59
N GLY A 117 -10.20 -2.86 1.59
CA GLY A 117 -8.97 -2.80 0.80
C GLY A 117 -8.88 -1.56 -0.10
N ILE A 118 -10.01 -0.94 -0.46
CA ILE A 118 -10.05 0.31 -1.22
C ILE A 118 -9.72 1.48 -0.31
N LEU A 119 -10.34 1.54 0.87
CA LEU A 119 -10.05 2.57 1.86
C LEU A 119 -8.63 2.48 2.37
N ALA A 120 -8.07 1.26 2.51
CA ALA A 120 -6.68 1.05 2.90
C ALA A 120 -5.66 1.67 1.92
N VAL A 121 -6.00 1.77 0.64
CA VAL A 121 -5.18 2.46 -0.37
C VAL A 121 -5.54 3.95 -0.44
N TRP A 122 -6.79 4.29 -0.22
CA TRP A 122 -7.25 5.68 -0.31
C TRP A 122 -6.70 6.55 0.82
N ALA A 123 -6.63 6.04 2.04
CA ALA A 123 -6.13 6.77 3.20
C ALA A 123 -4.70 7.33 3.01
N PRO A 124 -3.67 6.55 2.62
CA PRO A 124 -2.35 7.10 2.37
C PRO A 124 -2.29 8.04 1.16
N ILE A 125 -3.16 7.89 0.14
CA ILE A 125 -3.22 8.82 -0.99
C ILE A 125 -3.68 10.22 -0.52
N THR A 126 -4.75 10.28 0.29
CA THR A 126 -5.25 11.55 0.84
C THR A 126 -4.23 12.19 1.76
N TYR A 127 -3.64 11.40 2.66
CA TYR A 127 -2.62 11.87 3.57
C TYR A 127 -1.39 12.43 2.84
N ALA A 128 -0.86 11.71 1.86
CA ALA A 128 0.31 12.15 1.09
C ALA A 128 0.01 13.45 0.31
N TYR A 129 -1.19 13.59 -0.21
CA TYR A 129 -1.64 14.81 -0.87
C TYR A 129 -1.71 15.99 0.11
N GLU A 130 -2.36 15.82 1.26
CA GLU A 130 -2.52 16.85 2.29
C GLU A 130 -1.18 17.31 2.89
N LYS A 131 -0.21 16.41 2.98
CA LYS A 131 1.15 16.68 3.46
C LYS A 131 2.10 17.24 2.40
N GLY A 132 1.66 17.38 1.16
CA GLY A 132 2.45 18.00 0.11
C GLY A 132 3.46 17.06 -0.59
N TYR A 133 3.38 15.74 -0.38
CA TYR A 133 4.25 14.81 -1.10
C TYR A 133 4.01 14.85 -2.61
N ALA A 134 5.05 14.99 -3.40
CA ALA A 134 4.96 15.09 -4.86
C ALA A 134 4.42 13.78 -5.49
N HIS A 135 4.81 12.64 -4.94
CA HIS A 135 4.47 11.32 -5.48
C HIS A 135 3.98 10.36 -4.41
N LEU A 136 3.07 9.46 -4.79
CA LEU A 136 2.80 8.23 -4.05
C LEU A 136 3.04 7.06 -5.00
N GLU A 137 4.00 6.20 -4.63
CA GLU A 137 4.43 5.07 -5.41
C GLU A 137 3.90 3.76 -4.84
N PHE A 138 3.50 2.86 -5.73
CA PHE A 138 3.14 1.50 -5.39
C PHE A 138 4.34 0.60 -5.67
N MET A 139 4.87 -0.04 -4.65
CA MET A 139 6.17 -0.72 -4.66
C MET A 139 6.29 -1.84 -5.69
N ASP A 140 5.22 -2.58 -5.97
CA ASP A 140 5.23 -3.65 -6.96
C ASP A 140 3.87 -3.80 -7.64
N ALA A 141 3.86 -3.64 -8.95
CA ALA A 141 2.68 -3.80 -9.78
C ALA A 141 2.78 -5.03 -10.73
N GLY A 142 3.75 -5.90 -10.50
CA GLY A 142 4.01 -7.08 -11.30
C GLY A 142 4.69 -6.81 -12.65
N LEU A 143 4.96 -7.87 -13.39
CA LEU A 143 5.63 -7.78 -14.69
C LEU A 143 4.76 -7.05 -15.73
N PRO A 144 5.32 -6.14 -16.54
CA PRO A 144 4.56 -5.30 -17.46
C PRO A 144 3.79 -6.09 -18.53
N PHE A 145 4.30 -7.24 -18.93
CA PHE A 145 3.73 -8.06 -20.03
C PHE A 145 2.69 -9.08 -19.56
N LYS A 146 2.51 -9.26 -18.25
CA LYS A 146 1.55 -10.21 -17.69
C LYS A 146 0.34 -9.47 -17.11
N LYS A 147 -0.86 -10.00 -17.35
CA LYS A 147 -2.06 -9.52 -16.66
C LYS A 147 -1.87 -9.65 -15.15
N HIS A 148 -2.07 -8.57 -14.42
CA HIS A 148 -1.84 -8.53 -12.98
C HIS A 148 -2.98 -7.79 -12.27
N GLY A 149 -3.80 -8.52 -11.54
CA GLY A 149 -5.02 -7.98 -10.93
C GLY A 149 -4.77 -6.85 -9.93
N TYR A 150 -3.62 -6.86 -9.24
CA TYR A 150 -3.24 -5.78 -8.33
C TYR A 150 -2.91 -4.50 -9.11
N ARG A 151 -2.24 -4.57 -10.26
CA ARG A 151 -2.00 -3.41 -11.13
C ARG A 151 -3.31 -2.80 -11.61
N ASP A 152 -4.25 -3.61 -12.09
CA ASP A 152 -5.57 -3.13 -12.52
C ASP A 152 -6.33 -2.48 -11.36
N PHE A 153 -6.16 -3.02 -10.15
CA PHE A 153 -6.74 -2.46 -8.94
C PHE A 153 -6.15 -1.06 -8.63
N ILE A 154 -4.82 -0.89 -8.72
CA ILE A 154 -4.13 0.38 -8.43
C ILE A 154 -4.46 1.44 -9.48
N LEU A 155 -4.45 1.09 -10.76
CA LEU A 155 -4.71 2.03 -11.86
C LEU A 155 -6.06 2.74 -11.73
N ARG A 156 -7.04 2.10 -11.08
CA ARG A 156 -8.34 2.74 -10.81
C ARG A 156 -8.29 3.90 -9.80
N PHE A 157 -7.17 4.11 -9.14
CA PHE A 157 -6.93 5.29 -8.29
C PHE A 157 -6.31 6.46 -9.08
N GLY A 158 -6.19 6.34 -10.40
CA GLY A 158 -5.70 7.40 -11.28
C GLY A 158 -4.17 7.45 -11.40
N GLY A 159 -3.49 6.39 -10.97
CA GLY A 159 -2.04 6.26 -11.11
C GLY A 159 -1.60 6.12 -12.57
N LYS A 160 -0.34 6.48 -12.83
CA LYS A 160 0.33 6.21 -14.09
C LYS A 160 1.28 5.03 -13.92
N GLN A 161 1.28 4.11 -14.87
CA GLN A 161 2.25 3.04 -14.89
C GLN A 161 3.59 3.59 -15.38
N SER A 162 4.65 3.39 -14.58
CA SER A 162 6.03 3.58 -15.00
C SER A 162 6.73 2.23 -15.04
N SER A 163 7.63 2.05 -15.99
CA SER A 163 8.45 0.84 -16.09
C SER A 163 9.85 1.18 -15.59
N THR A 164 10.31 0.46 -14.59
CA THR A 164 11.67 0.56 -14.09
C THR A 164 12.44 -0.69 -14.50
N ARG A 165 13.66 -0.51 -14.94
CA ARG A 165 14.55 -1.64 -15.24
C ARG A 165 15.34 -1.97 -13.98
N ARG A 166 15.37 -3.25 -13.62
CA ARG A 166 16.26 -3.77 -12.58
C ARG A 166 17.51 -4.32 -13.23
N TRP A 167 18.66 -3.85 -12.80
CA TRP A 167 19.93 -4.33 -13.26
C TRP A 167 20.53 -5.25 -12.20
N PHE A 168 20.91 -6.45 -12.62
CA PHE A 168 21.65 -7.38 -11.78
C PHE A 168 23.05 -7.53 -12.36
N ARG A 169 24.07 -7.42 -11.54
CA ARG A 169 25.44 -7.68 -11.90
C ARG A 169 26.05 -8.62 -10.89
N PHE A 170 26.50 -9.77 -11.35
CA PHE A 170 27.25 -10.72 -10.53
C PHE A 170 28.73 -10.39 -10.61
N SER A 171 29.49 -10.67 -9.54
CA SER A 171 30.93 -10.47 -9.49
C SER A 171 31.66 -11.32 -10.56
N TRP A 172 31.09 -12.46 -10.91
CA TRP A 172 31.66 -13.35 -11.92
C TRP A 172 31.25 -12.94 -13.33
N LYS A 173 32.24 -12.51 -14.13
CA LYS A 173 32.04 -12.02 -15.51
C LYS A 173 31.38 -13.06 -16.43
N TRP A 174 31.73 -14.34 -16.29
CA TRP A 174 31.17 -15.41 -17.09
C TRP A 174 29.69 -15.64 -16.81
N LEU A 175 29.27 -15.53 -15.53
CA LEU A 175 27.86 -15.66 -15.14
C LEU A 175 27.02 -14.51 -15.70
N ASN A 176 27.53 -13.29 -15.71
CA ASN A 176 26.86 -12.17 -16.35
C ASN A 176 26.64 -12.39 -17.84
N LYS A 177 27.66 -12.91 -18.56
CA LYS A 177 27.55 -13.23 -19.99
C LYS A 177 26.49 -14.31 -20.25
N LEU A 178 26.43 -15.34 -19.41
CA LEU A 178 25.46 -16.40 -19.52
C LEU A 178 24.02 -15.88 -19.29
N LEU A 179 23.81 -15.10 -18.24
CA LEU A 179 22.50 -14.56 -17.89
C LEU A 179 21.99 -13.53 -18.92
N CYS A 180 22.87 -12.72 -19.52
CA CYS A 180 22.48 -11.83 -20.61
C CYS A 180 21.87 -12.57 -21.81
N LYS A 181 22.25 -13.83 -22.06
CA LYS A 181 21.65 -14.63 -23.14
C LYS A 181 20.23 -15.11 -22.84
N PHE A 182 19.85 -15.17 -21.54
CA PHE A 182 18.53 -15.63 -21.12
C PHE A 182 17.53 -14.49 -20.85
N TYR A 183 18.01 -13.25 -20.70
CA TYR A 183 17.20 -12.09 -20.34
C TYR A 183 17.09 -11.02 -21.44
N ILE A 184 17.66 -11.27 -22.62
CA ILE A 184 17.42 -10.55 -23.84
C ILE A 184 16.56 -11.41 -24.76
#